data_adc6fd3062faef22b6eaecf7faee713a
#
_entry.id   adc6fd3062faef22b6eaecf7faee713a
#
_cell.length_a   1.000
_cell.length_b   1.000
_cell.length_c   1.000
_cell.angle_alpha   90.00
_cell.angle_beta   90.00
_cell.angle_gamma   90.00
#
_symmetry.space_group_name_H-M   'P 1'
#
loop_
_entity.id
_entity.type
_entity.pdbx_description
1 polymer ?
#
loop_
_entity_poly.entity_id
_entity_poly.type
_entity_poly.pdbx_seq_one_letter_code
_entity_poly.pdbx_strand_id
1 'polypeptide(L)'
;NADTPHDAEVARNFGAVGIGLCRTEHMFFEGEKIKAMREMILAENAEGRRKALAKILPYQQEDFKGIFKAMAGCPVTVRLLDPPLHEFVPHDLKGQQEMADTMGVSLQYIQQRVESLCEHNPMLGHRGCRLGNTYPEITQMQTRAILGAALELKKEGVETHPEIMIPLTGILYEFKEQENVIRAEAKKLFEEVGDSIDFKVGTMIEIPRAALTADRIASSAEFFSFGTNDLTQMTFGYSRDDIASFLPVYLEKKILKVDPFQVLDQNGVGQLVRMATEKGRAIRPDLKCGICGEHGGEPSSVKFCHRVGLNYVSCSPFRVPIARLAAA
;
A
#
# COMPACT_ATOMS: atom_id res chain seq x y z
N ASN A 1 5.79 -1.35 9.71
CA ASN A 1 5.93 -0.78 8.37
C ASN A 1 7.40 -0.85 7.97
N ALA A 2 7.71 -1.48 6.86
CA ALA A 2 9.08 -1.60 6.34
C ALA A 2 9.02 -1.69 4.81
N ASP A 3 9.80 -0.83 4.15
CA ASP A 3 9.79 -0.69 2.69
C ASP A 3 11.10 -1.17 2.06
N THR A 4 12.11 -1.46 2.89
CA THR A 4 13.43 -1.97 2.50
C THR A 4 13.82 -3.20 3.32
N PRO A 5 14.77 -4.05 2.83
CA PRO A 5 15.32 -5.15 3.62
C PRO A 5 15.91 -4.68 4.95
N HIS A 6 16.60 -3.54 4.96
CA HIS A 6 17.17 -2.96 6.18
C HIS A 6 16.10 -2.59 7.21
N ASP A 7 15.01 -1.93 6.79
CA ASP A 7 13.90 -1.60 7.69
C ASP A 7 13.27 -2.87 8.29
N ALA A 8 13.15 -3.92 7.48
CA ALA A 8 12.63 -5.22 7.91
C ALA A 8 13.53 -5.87 8.98
N GLU A 9 14.84 -5.83 8.80
CA GLU A 9 15.82 -6.31 9.79
C GLU A 9 15.74 -5.52 11.10
N VAL A 10 15.70 -4.18 11.02
CA VAL A 10 15.54 -3.31 12.19
C VAL A 10 14.24 -3.62 12.94
N ALA A 11 13.12 -3.73 12.22
CA ALA A 11 11.83 -4.10 12.81
C ALA A 11 11.90 -5.47 13.51
N ARG A 12 12.52 -6.46 12.87
CA ARG A 12 12.71 -7.80 13.43
C ARG A 12 13.52 -7.77 14.71
N ASN A 13 14.61 -7.00 14.73
CA ASN A 13 15.47 -6.81 15.91
C ASN A 13 14.74 -6.14 17.08
N PHE A 14 13.78 -5.26 16.81
CA PHE A 14 12.89 -4.70 17.84
C PHE A 14 11.73 -5.63 18.24
N GLY A 15 11.68 -6.84 17.69
CA GLY A 15 10.71 -7.87 18.05
C GLY A 15 9.39 -7.78 17.28
N ALA A 16 9.40 -7.21 16.07
CA ALA A 16 8.27 -7.34 15.17
C ALA A 16 8.08 -8.78 14.72
N VAL A 17 6.82 -9.20 14.60
CA VAL A 17 6.41 -10.55 14.21
C VAL A 17 5.77 -10.58 12.81
N GLY A 18 5.93 -9.52 12.05
CA GLY A 18 5.43 -9.38 10.69
C GLY A 18 5.58 -7.95 10.17
N ILE A 19 5.32 -7.77 8.89
CA ILE A 19 5.17 -6.46 8.25
C ILE A 19 3.71 -6.30 7.86
N GLY A 20 3.03 -5.31 8.44
CA GLY A 20 1.63 -4.99 8.11
C GLY A 20 1.48 -4.00 6.96
N LEU A 21 2.58 -3.36 6.54
CA LEU A 21 2.64 -2.48 5.38
C LEU A 21 4.05 -2.43 4.82
N CYS A 22 4.20 -2.90 3.59
CA CYS A 22 5.31 -2.60 2.70
C CYS A 22 4.77 -1.79 1.52
N ARG A 23 5.28 -0.56 1.35
CA ARG A 23 4.86 0.38 0.30
C ARG A 23 5.74 0.22 -0.93
N THR A 24 5.17 -0.24 -2.01
CA THR A 24 5.94 -0.56 -3.22
C THR A 24 6.43 0.67 -4.00
N GLU A 25 5.77 1.82 -3.83
CA GLU A 25 6.18 3.08 -4.45
C GLU A 25 7.58 3.53 -4.03
N HIS A 26 7.96 3.30 -2.79
CA HIS A 26 9.28 3.69 -2.29
C HIS A 26 10.44 2.95 -2.97
N MET A 27 10.14 1.80 -3.58
CA MET A 27 11.13 1.01 -4.32
C MET A 27 11.47 1.63 -5.69
N PHE A 28 10.71 2.61 -6.20
CA PHE A 28 10.86 3.10 -7.56
C PHE A 28 11.67 4.39 -7.72
N PHE A 29 12.01 5.07 -6.62
CA PHE A 29 12.61 6.42 -6.70
C PHE A 29 14.12 6.46 -6.96
N GLU A 30 14.80 5.32 -7.11
CA GLU A 30 16.27 5.29 -7.24
C GLU A 30 16.75 4.69 -8.57
N GLY A 31 17.83 5.26 -9.11
CA GLY A 31 18.62 4.71 -10.20
C GLY A 31 17.83 4.40 -11.49
N GLU A 32 17.98 3.19 -12.00
CA GLU A 32 17.33 2.75 -13.23
C GLU A 32 15.83 2.45 -13.04
N LYS A 33 15.39 2.25 -11.78
CA LYS A 33 13.99 1.97 -11.46
C LYS A 33 13.09 3.16 -11.82
N ILE A 34 13.49 4.39 -11.45
CA ILE A 34 12.71 5.59 -11.77
C ILE A 34 12.66 5.87 -13.28
N LYS A 35 13.74 5.56 -14.02
CA LYS A 35 13.74 5.70 -15.48
C LYS A 35 12.73 4.74 -16.12
N ALA A 36 12.74 3.48 -15.73
CA ALA A 36 11.79 2.50 -16.24
C ALA A 36 10.34 2.81 -15.85
N MET A 37 10.09 3.37 -14.65
CA MET A 37 8.77 3.86 -14.26
C MET A 37 8.33 5.03 -15.17
N ARG A 38 9.21 5.96 -15.47
CA ARG A 38 8.94 7.07 -16.40
C ARG A 38 8.67 6.58 -17.82
N GLU A 39 9.44 5.58 -18.31
CA GLU A 39 9.13 4.92 -19.59
C GLU A 39 7.73 4.30 -19.59
N MET A 40 7.33 3.65 -18.52
CA MET A 40 5.98 3.10 -18.39
C MET A 40 4.91 4.19 -18.45
N ILE A 41 5.13 5.31 -17.77
CA ILE A 41 4.21 6.46 -17.75
C ILE A 41 4.08 7.12 -19.12
N LEU A 42 5.17 7.16 -19.88
CA LEU A 42 5.19 7.74 -21.24
C LEU A 42 4.63 6.81 -22.31
N ALA A 43 4.50 5.52 -22.01
CA ALA A 43 4.03 4.54 -22.98
C ALA A 43 2.57 4.82 -23.41
N GLU A 44 2.34 4.84 -24.70
CA GLU A 44 1.03 5.14 -25.30
C GLU A 44 0.04 3.97 -25.21
N ASN A 45 0.54 2.75 -25.06
CA ASN A 45 -0.26 1.53 -25.06
C ASN A 45 0.24 0.48 -24.04
N ALA A 46 -0.57 -0.55 -23.84
CA ALA A 46 -0.26 -1.62 -22.87
C ALA A 46 1.02 -2.40 -23.22
N GLU A 47 1.37 -2.55 -24.50
CA GLU A 47 2.61 -3.24 -24.90
C GLU A 47 3.85 -2.45 -24.48
N GLY A 48 3.85 -1.14 -24.73
CA GLY A 48 4.91 -0.25 -24.28
C GLY A 48 5.06 -0.25 -22.77
N ARG A 49 3.93 -0.20 -22.02
CA ARG A 49 3.95 -0.31 -20.56
C ARG A 49 4.53 -1.64 -20.08
N ARG A 50 4.14 -2.77 -20.70
CA ARG A 50 4.72 -4.08 -20.35
C ARG A 50 6.23 -4.15 -20.59
N LYS A 51 6.74 -3.56 -21.69
CA LYS A 51 8.18 -3.50 -21.95
C LYS A 51 8.94 -2.72 -20.88
N ALA A 52 8.38 -1.61 -20.43
CA ALA A 52 8.98 -0.83 -19.36
C ALA A 52 8.90 -1.55 -17.99
N LEU A 53 7.75 -2.13 -17.68
CA LEU A 53 7.54 -2.91 -16.45
C LEU A 53 8.44 -4.15 -16.37
N ALA A 54 8.77 -4.78 -17.52
CA ALA A 54 9.71 -5.90 -17.56
C ALA A 54 11.13 -5.50 -17.11
N LYS A 55 11.51 -4.23 -17.24
CA LYS A 55 12.78 -3.71 -16.72
C LYS A 55 12.75 -3.52 -15.20
N ILE A 56 11.57 -3.21 -14.64
CA ILE A 56 11.36 -2.99 -13.20
C ILE A 56 11.31 -4.31 -12.45
N LEU A 57 10.67 -5.32 -13.04
CA LEU A 57 10.39 -6.61 -12.40
C LEU A 57 11.58 -7.23 -11.64
N PRO A 58 12.78 -7.38 -12.21
CA PRO A 58 13.89 -8.03 -11.50
C PRO A 58 14.35 -7.22 -10.27
N TYR A 59 14.32 -5.91 -10.34
CA TYR A 59 14.70 -5.06 -9.21
C TYR A 59 13.70 -5.18 -8.07
N GLN A 60 12.42 -5.11 -8.37
CA GLN A 60 11.37 -5.21 -7.35
C GLN A 60 11.31 -6.61 -6.74
N GLN A 61 11.55 -7.66 -7.54
CA GLN A 61 11.65 -9.03 -7.06
C GLN A 61 12.81 -9.20 -6.06
N GLU A 62 13.97 -8.59 -6.33
CA GLU A 62 15.13 -8.64 -5.43
C GLU A 62 14.85 -7.87 -4.13
N ASP A 63 14.20 -6.71 -4.20
CA ASP A 63 13.78 -5.95 -3.02
C ASP A 63 12.85 -6.81 -2.13
N PHE A 64 11.84 -7.47 -2.70
CA PHE A 64 10.96 -8.38 -1.96
C PHE A 64 11.68 -9.59 -1.40
N LYS A 65 12.62 -10.16 -2.16
CA LYS A 65 13.43 -11.28 -1.69
C LYS A 65 14.21 -10.93 -0.44
N GLY A 66 14.83 -9.74 -0.40
CA GLY A 66 15.51 -9.23 0.78
C GLY A 66 14.57 -9.04 1.99
N ILE A 67 13.39 -8.46 1.77
CA ILE A 67 12.39 -8.24 2.82
C ILE A 67 11.87 -9.58 3.37
N PHE A 68 11.47 -10.52 2.51
CA PHE A 68 10.98 -11.83 2.94
C PHE A 68 12.06 -12.63 3.68
N LYS A 69 13.32 -12.53 3.25
CA LYS A 69 14.44 -13.18 3.92
C LYS A 69 14.66 -12.64 5.34
N ALA A 70 14.61 -11.32 5.51
CA ALA A 70 14.68 -10.68 6.83
C ALA A 70 13.50 -11.09 7.74
N MET A 71 12.34 -11.37 7.15
CA MET A 71 11.10 -11.72 7.84
C MET A 71 10.75 -13.21 7.74
N ALA A 72 11.74 -14.08 7.54
CA ALA A 72 11.51 -15.52 7.40
C ALA A 72 10.56 -16.08 8.49
N GLY A 73 9.54 -16.85 8.06
CA GLY A 73 8.50 -17.41 8.92
C GLY A 73 7.45 -16.41 9.43
N CYS A 74 7.50 -15.14 8.98
CA CYS A 74 6.56 -14.11 9.39
C CYS A 74 5.73 -13.59 8.20
N PRO A 75 4.47 -13.15 8.44
CA PRO A 75 3.66 -12.56 7.39
C PRO A 75 4.22 -11.20 6.95
N VAL A 76 4.18 -10.96 5.64
CA VAL A 76 4.56 -9.69 5.02
C VAL A 76 3.44 -9.21 4.11
N THR A 77 2.79 -8.13 4.51
CA THR A 77 1.72 -7.50 3.74
C THR A 77 2.32 -6.45 2.81
N VAL A 78 2.24 -6.71 1.50
CA VAL A 78 2.74 -5.84 0.45
C VAL A 78 1.58 -5.07 -0.16
N ARG A 79 1.60 -3.75 -0.08
CA ARG A 79 0.63 -2.88 -0.74
C ARG A 79 1.02 -2.69 -2.20
N LEU A 80 0.10 -2.97 -3.13
CA LEU A 80 0.28 -2.64 -4.54
C LEU A 80 0.40 -1.12 -4.72
N LEU A 81 0.89 -0.70 -5.90
CA LEU A 81 1.14 0.69 -6.22
C LEU A 81 -0.07 1.57 -5.89
N ASP A 82 0.13 2.57 -5.04
CA ASP A 82 -0.92 3.43 -4.54
C ASP A 82 -0.88 4.86 -5.09
N PRO A 83 0.27 5.57 -5.17
CA PRO A 83 0.30 6.96 -5.61
C PRO A 83 -0.13 7.13 -7.06
N PRO A 84 -0.67 8.30 -7.44
CA PRO A 84 -0.94 8.64 -8.83
C PRO A 84 0.36 8.78 -9.62
N LEU A 85 0.29 8.53 -10.93
CA LEU A 85 1.49 8.48 -11.78
C LEU A 85 2.25 9.81 -11.87
N HIS A 86 1.60 10.94 -11.63
CA HIS A 86 2.27 12.25 -11.68
C HIS A 86 3.35 12.40 -10.59
N GLU A 87 3.29 11.65 -9.50
CA GLU A 87 4.33 11.70 -8.45
C GLU A 87 5.71 11.18 -8.93
N PHE A 88 5.73 10.39 -9.99
CA PHE A 88 6.96 9.81 -10.53
C PHE A 88 7.62 10.67 -11.63
N VAL A 89 6.97 11.75 -12.04
CA VAL A 89 7.46 12.65 -13.09
C VAL A 89 7.92 13.99 -12.51
N PRO A 90 8.94 14.63 -13.09
CA PRO A 90 9.42 15.92 -12.61
C PRO A 90 8.43 17.04 -12.92
N HIS A 91 8.25 17.96 -11.96
CA HIS A 91 7.37 19.12 -12.09
C HIS A 91 8.13 20.40 -12.47
N ASP A 92 9.44 20.44 -12.28
CA ASP A 92 10.28 21.58 -12.67
C ASP A 92 10.85 21.42 -14.09
N LEU A 93 11.13 22.55 -14.75
CA LEU A 93 11.60 22.56 -16.14
C LEU A 93 12.93 21.83 -16.32
N LYS A 94 13.83 21.90 -15.33
CA LYS A 94 15.13 21.23 -15.41
C LYS A 94 14.97 19.72 -15.39
N GLY A 95 14.20 19.20 -14.46
CA GLY A 95 13.91 17.77 -14.37
C GLY A 95 13.16 17.25 -15.60
N GLN A 96 12.24 18.06 -16.17
CA GLN A 96 11.54 17.71 -17.41
C GLN A 96 12.49 17.67 -18.61
N GLN A 97 13.47 18.59 -18.71
CA GLN A 97 14.50 18.55 -19.74
C GLN A 97 15.40 17.32 -19.58
N GLU A 98 15.89 17.04 -18.36
CA GLU A 98 16.70 15.85 -18.08
C GLU A 98 15.94 14.55 -18.42
N MET A 99 14.64 14.52 -18.14
CA MET A 99 13.78 13.39 -18.53
C MET A 99 13.64 13.30 -20.06
N ALA A 100 13.42 14.40 -20.76
CA ALA A 100 13.34 14.44 -22.22
C ALA A 100 14.62 13.91 -22.87
N ASP A 101 15.77 14.39 -22.42
CA ASP A 101 17.08 13.97 -22.92
C ASP A 101 17.33 12.47 -22.67
N THR A 102 16.99 11.98 -21.46
CA THR A 102 17.14 10.56 -21.07
C THR A 102 16.24 9.64 -21.88
N MET A 103 15.01 10.09 -22.17
CA MET A 103 13.99 9.29 -22.88
C MET A 103 14.08 9.44 -24.41
N GLY A 104 14.91 10.37 -24.91
CA GLY A 104 15.06 10.63 -26.35
C GLY A 104 13.81 11.22 -26.99
N VAL A 105 13.03 12.01 -26.25
CA VAL A 105 11.79 12.66 -26.71
C VAL A 105 11.91 14.17 -26.55
N SER A 106 10.99 14.94 -27.16
CA SER A 106 11.01 16.41 -27.04
C SER A 106 10.54 16.85 -25.63
N LEU A 107 11.11 17.97 -25.14
CA LEU A 107 10.64 18.60 -23.90
C LEU A 107 9.14 18.91 -23.97
N GLN A 108 8.64 19.37 -25.11
CA GLN A 108 7.22 19.65 -25.29
C GLN A 108 6.35 18.42 -25.10
N TYR A 109 6.79 17.24 -25.54
CA TYR A 109 6.09 15.98 -25.30
C TYR A 109 6.03 15.67 -23.81
N ILE A 110 7.14 15.81 -23.08
CA ILE A 110 7.18 15.61 -21.61
C ILE A 110 6.22 16.58 -20.92
N GLN A 111 6.25 17.86 -21.26
CA GLN A 111 5.37 18.88 -20.67
C GLN A 111 3.90 18.54 -20.87
N GLN A 112 3.49 18.20 -22.08
CA GLN A 112 2.11 17.80 -22.38
C GLN A 112 1.70 16.57 -21.62
N ARG A 113 2.61 15.59 -21.47
CA ARG A 113 2.33 14.38 -20.72
C ARG A 113 2.18 14.64 -19.22
N VAL A 114 3.09 15.42 -18.63
CA VAL A 114 3.02 15.83 -17.21
C VAL A 114 1.72 16.59 -16.94
N GLU A 115 1.36 17.54 -17.80
CA GLU A 115 0.11 18.29 -17.70
C GLU A 115 -1.12 17.38 -17.79
N SER A 116 -1.10 16.38 -18.68
CA SER A 116 -2.21 15.42 -18.82
C SER A 116 -2.40 14.50 -17.59
N LEU A 117 -1.38 14.35 -16.77
CA LEU A 117 -1.40 13.56 -15.53
C LEU A 117 -1.76 14.41 -14.31
N CYS A 118 -1.75 15.75 -14.45
CA CYS A 118 -2.06 16.64 -13.34
C CYS A 118 -3.55 16.57 -12.99
N GLU A 119 -3.82 16.24 -11.74
CA GLU A 119 -5.17 16.17 -11.21
C GLU A 119 -5.40 17.31 -10.22
N HIS A 120 -6.62 17.86 -10.19
CA HIS A 120 -6.98 18.92 -9.23
C HIS A 120 -7.01 18.41 -7.79
N ASN A 121 -7.37 17.13 -7.60
CA ASN A 121 -7.35 16.47 -6.31
C ASN A 121 -6.78 15.05 -6.46
N PRO A 122 -5.46 14.90 -6.45
CA PRO A 122 -4.79 13.60 -6.68
C PRO A 122 -5.16 12.53 -5.65
N MET A 123 -5.44 12.95 -4.40
CA MET A 123 -5.81 12.03 -3.33
C MET A 123 -7.13 11.30 -3.60
N LEU A 124 -8.04 11.91 -4.35
CA LEU A 124 -9.33 11.35 -4.75
C LEU A 124 -9.36 10.93 -6.24
N GLY A 125 -8.22 10.98 -6.91
CA GLY A 125 -8.09 10.79 -8.35
C GLY A 125 -7.69 9.38 -8.78
N HIS A 126 -6.86 9.33 -9.83
CA HIS A 126 -6.44 8.10 -10.50
C HIS A 126 -5.23 7.47 -9.82
N ARG A 127 -5.48 6.80 -8.70
CA ARG A 127 -4.48 6.13 -7.87
C ARG A 127 -5.01 4.78 -7.34
N GLY A 128 -4.15 4.00 -6.71
CA GLY A 128 -4.50 2.78 -6.01
C GLY A 128 -5.18 1.74 -6.91
N CYS A 129 -6.25 1.13 -6.45
CA CYS A 129 -7.00 0.13 -7.23
C CYS A 129 -7.59 0.72 -8.53
N ARG A 130 -7.87 2.02 -8.59
CA ARG A 130 -8.37 2.68 -9.80
C ARG A 130 -7.31 2.66 -10.89
N LEU A 131 -6.05 2.94 -10.54
CA LEU A 131 -4.91 2.83 -11.43
C LEU A 131 -4.69 1.38 -11.87
N GLY A 132 -4.71 0.43 -10.92
CA GLY A 132 -4.56 -0.99 -11.23
C GLY A 132 -5.68 -1.55 -12.11
N ASN A 133 -6.92 -1.05 -11.99
CA ASN A 133 -8.03 -1.47 -12.84
C ASN A 133 -7.92 -0.91 -14.28
N THR A 134 -7.33 0.27 -14.46
CA THR A 134 -7.13 0.86 -15.80
C THR A 134 -5.83 0.42 -16.46
N TYR A 135 -4.81 0.07 -15.69
CA TYR A 135 -3.51 -0.43 -16.15
C TYR A 135 -3.14 -1.75 -15.44
N PRO A 136 -3.88 -2.85 -15.72
CA PRO A 136 -3.71 -4.12 -15.00
C PRO A 136 -2.33 -4.74 -15.13
N GLU A 137 -1.55 -4.35 -16.14
CA GLU A 137 -0.17 -4.79 -16.32
C GLU A 137 0.74 -4.37 -15.16
N ILE A 138 0.44 -3.28 -14.44
CA ILE A 138 1.16 -2.88 -13.23
C ILE A 138 0.95 -3.92 -12.13
N THR A 139 -0.32 -4.28 -11.87
CA THR A 139 -0.69 -5.31 -10.90
C THR A 139 -0.10 -6.68 -11.27
N GLN A 140 -0.12 -7.04 -12.56
CA GLN A 140 0.51 -8.28 -13.05
C GLN A 140 2.00 -8.31 -12.71
N MET A 141 2.73 -7.25 -13.03
CA MET A 141 4.16 -7.17 -12.75
C MET A 141 4.46 -7.26 -11.25
N GLN A 142 3.74 -6.51 -10.41
CA GLN A 142 3.95 -6.54 -8.96
C GLN A 142 3.63 -7.90 -8.36
N THR A 143 2.54 -8.55 -8.79
CA THR A 143 2.19 -9.92 -8.38
C THR A 143 3.30 -10.88 -8.72
N ARG A 144 3.85 -10.81 -9.93
CA ARG A 144 4.96 -11.65 -10.38
C ARG A 144 6.23 -11.41 -9.56
N ALA A 145 6.55 -10.16 -9.25
CA ALA A 145 7.70 -9.80 -8.41
C ALA A 145 7.58 -10.36 -6.98
N ILE A 146 6.41 -10.19 -6.34
CA ILE A 146 6.15 -10.65 -4.98
C ILE A 146 6.22 -12.18 -4.90
N LEU A 147 5.45 -12.86 -5.74
CA LEU A 147 5.35 -14.32 -5.70
C LEU A 147 6.61 -15.00 -6.26
N GLY A 148 7.28 -14.38 -7.23
CA GLY A 148 8.57 -14.84 -7.75
C GLY A 148 9.66 -14.84 -6.69
N ALA A 149 9.77 -13.75 -5.92
CA ALA A 149 10.68 -13.66 -4.78
C ALA A 149 10.43 -14.75 -3.73
N ALA A 150 9.15 -14.99 -3.39
CA ALA A 150 8.79 -16.02 -2.43
C ALA A 150 9.05 -17.45 -2.95
N LEU A 151 8.83 -17.71 -4.25
CA LEU A 151 9.19 -19.00 -4.88
C LEU A 151 10.70 -19.26 -4.91
N GLU A 152 11.50 -18.23 -5.16
CA GLU A 152 12.97 -18.36 -5.08
C GLU A 152 13.43 -18.72 -3.67
N LEU A 153 12.90 -18.02 -2.66
CA LEU A 153 13.21 -18.29 -1.26
C LEU A 153 12.74 -19.68 -0.80
N LYS A 154 11.60 -20.16 -1.29
CA LYS A 154 11.14 -21.53 -1.05
C LYS A 154 12.16 -22.57 -1.55
N LYS A 155 12.77 -22.34 -2.72
CA LYS A 155 13.86 -23.20 -3.23
C LYS A 155 15.12 -23.15 -2.34
N GLU A 156 15.34 -22.01 -1.67
CA GLU A 156 16.43 -21.85 -0.69
C GLU A 156 16.07 -22.43 0.70
N GLY A 157 14.87 -22.98 0.88
CA GLY A 157 14.39 -23.53 2.15
C GLY A 157 13.91 -22.47 3.14
N VAL A 158 13.66 -21.25 2.70
CA VAL A 158 13.15 -20.15 3.52
C VAL A 158 11.63 -20.10 3.45
N GLU A 159 10.98 -20.19 4.61
CA GLU A 159 9.53 -20.07 4.74
C GLU A 159 9.08 -18.60 4.59
N THR A 160 8.08 -18.36 3.75
CA THR A 160 7.53 -17.02 3.49
C THR A 160 6.00 -17.03 3.53
N HIS A 161 5.39 -15.94 4.00
CA HIS A 161 3.94 -15.77 4.06
C HIS A 161 3.54 -14.43 3.40
N PRO A 162 3.53 -14.36 2.07
CA PRO A 162 3.16 -13.12 1.36
C PRO A 162 1.67 -12.85 1.46
N GLU A 163 1.35 -11.58 1.70
CA GLU A 163 -0.01 -11.04 1.68
C GLU A 163 -0.05 -9.86 0.72
N ILE A 164 -0.88 -9.92 -0.31
CA ILE A 164 -1.02 -8.85 -1.32
C ILE A 164 -2.20 -7.97 -0.94
N MET A 165 -1.94 -6.68 -0.74
CA MET A 165 -2.92 -5.70 -0.29
C MET A 165 -3.28 -4.74 -1.41
N ILE A 166 -4.56 -4.70 -1.77
CA ILE A 166 -5.11 -3.77 -2.76
C ILE A 166 -5.48 -2.46 -2.05
N PRO A 167 -4.86 -1.31 -2.42
CA PRO A 167 -5.15 -0.02 -1.81
C PRO A 167 -6.43 0.62 -2.37
N LEU A 168 -7.01 1.54 -1.62
CA LEU A 168 -8.03 2.49 -2.04
C LEU A 168 -9.35 1.85 -2.53
N THR A 169 -9.65 0.64 -2.11
CA THR A 169 -10.90 -0.05 -2.47
C THR A 169 -12.12 0.67 -1.88
N GLY A 170 -13.05 1.08 -2.73
CA GLY A 170 -14.33 1.69 -2.33
C GLY A 170 -15.53 0.76 -2.48
N ILE A 171 -15.46 -0.21 -3.39
CA ILE A 171 -16.53 -1.16 -3.69
C ILE A 171 -15.98 -2.56 -3.95
N LEU A 172 -16.83 -3.58 -3.71
CA LEU A 172 -16.47 -4.99 -3.93
C LEU A 172 -15.94 -5.27 -5.36
N TYR A 173 -16.53 -4.65 -6.38
CA TYR A 173 -16.14 -4.92 -7.77
C TYR A 173 -14.75 -4.38 -8.11
N GLU A 174 -14.34 -3.24 -7.56
CA GLU A 174 -12.94 -2.76 -7.68
C GLU A 174 -11.96 -3.78 -7.11
N PHE A 175 -12.29 -4.34 -5.94
CA PHE A 175 -11.47 -5.38 -5.32
C PHE A 175 -11.41 -6.64 -6.19
N LYS A 176 -12.58 -7.14 -6.65
CA LYS A 176 -12.65 -8.37 -7.44
C LYS A 176 -11.90 -8.29 -8.76
N GLU A 177 -11.96 -7.16 -9.45
CA GLU A 177 -11.18 -6.97 -10.68
C GLU A 177 -9.68 -7.10 -10.41
N GLN A 178 -9.18 -6.46 -9.36
CA GLN A 178 -7.78 -6.60 -8.97
C GLN A 178 -7.43 -8.01 -8.48
N GLU A 179 -8.28 -8.62 -7.67
CA GLU A 179 -8.09 -10.00 -7.22
C GLU A 179 -8.01 -10.97 -8.40
N ASN A 180 -8.88 -10.82 -9.40
CA ASN A 180 -8.87 -11.64 -10.61
C ASN A 180 -7.54 -11.52 -11.36
N VAL A 181 -7.00 -10.30 -11.51
CA VAL A 181 -5.69 -10.06 -12.14
C VAL A 181 -4.58 -10.74 -11.34
N ILE A 182 -4.57 -10.59 -10.02
CA ILE A 182 -3.58 -11.20 -9.12
C ILE A 182 -3.63 -12.72 -9.20
N ARG A 183 -4.83 -13.33 -9.07
CA ARG A 183 -4.99 -14.79 -9.09
C ARG A 183 -4.63 -15.39 -10.46
N ALA A 184 -4.99 -14.70 -11.55
CA ALA A 184 -4.64 -15.15 -12.90
C ALA A 184 -3.13 -15.11 -13.16
N GLU A 185 -2.45 -14.03 -12.73
CA GLU A 185 -0.99 -13.93 -12.88
C GLU A 185 -0.25 -14.90 -11.97
N ALA A 186 -0.73 -15.12 -10.74
CA ALA A 186 -0.18 -16.12 -9.83
C ALA A 186 -0.27 -17.53 -10.44
N LYS A 187 -1.45 -17.90 -10.97
CA LYS A 187 -1.64 -19.20 -11.63
C LYS A 187 -0.65 -19.39 -12.78
N LYS A 188 -0.52 -18.39 -13.64
CA LYS A 188 0.42 -18.41 -14.77
C LYS A 188 1.87 -18.59 -14.31
N LEU A 189 2.29 -17.83 -13.29
CA LEU A 189 3.63 -17.95 -12.72
C LEU A 189 3.89 -19.35 -12.14
N PHE A 190 2.93 -19.91 -11.41
CA PHE A 190 3.04 -21.22 -10.80
C PHE A 190 3.11 -22.36 -11.85
N GLU A 191 2.37 -22.23 -12.94
CA GLU A 191 2.46 -23.14 -14.09
C GLU A 191 3.83 -23.04 -14.79
N GLU A 192 4.38 -21.83 -14.98
CA GLU A 192 5.69 -21.60 -15.57
C GLU A 192 6.84 -22.17 -14.72
N VAL A 193 6.75 -22.03 -13.40
CA VAL A 193 7.79 -22.46 -12.44
C VAL A 193 7.66 -23.94 -12.06
N GLY A 194 6.47 -24.52 -12.18
CA GLY A 194 6.14 -25.89 -11.76
C GLY A 194 6.06 -26.06 -10.25
N ASP A 195 5.89 -24.97 -9.48
CA ASP A 195 5.74 -24.95 -8.03
C ASP A 195 4.79 -23.83 -7.61
N SER A 196 4.29 -23.86 -6.38
CA SER A 196 3.34 -22.89 -5.85
C SER A 196 3.64 -22.52 -4.40
N ILE A 197 3.10 -21.39 -3.96
CA ILE A 197 3.10 -20.95 -2.56
C ILE A 197 1.70 -20.49 -2.16
N ASP A 198 1.40 -20.62 -0.87
CA ASP A 198 0.21 -20.01 -0.31
C ASP A 198 0.41 -18.51 -0.12
N PHE A 199 -0.60 -17.73 -0.49
CA PHE A 199 -0.62 -16.29 -0.30
C PHE A 199 -2.04 -15.80 -0.10
N LYS A 200 -2.19 -14.64 0.54
CA LYS A 200 -3.49 -14.01 0.78
C LYS A 200 -3.66 -12.77 -0.08
N VAL A 201 -4.89 -12.51 -0.49
CA VAL A 201 -5.29 -11.25 -1.13
C VAL A 201 -6.30 -10.54 -0.24
N GLY A 202 -5.98 -9.34 0.16
CA GLY A 202 -6.84 -8.51 0.99
C GLY A 202 -6.81 -7.05 0.56
N THR A 203 -7.41 -6.19 1.35
CA THR A 203 -7.52 -4.78 0.97
C THR A 203 -7.24 -3.85 2.13
N MET A 204 -6.85 -2.63 1.79
CA MET A 204 -6.84 -1.51 2.71
C MET A 204 -8.27 -0.95 2.84
N ILE A 205 -8.76 -0.85 4.07
CA ILE A 205 -10.00 -0.15 4.39
C ILE A 205 -9.61 1.27 4.80
N GLU A 206 -9.72 2.19 3.89
CA GLU A 206 -9.29 3.57 4.05
C GLU A 206 -10.29 4.59 3.46
N ILE A 207 -11.33 4.07 2.80
CA ILE A 207 -12.45 4.86 2.30
C ILE A 207 -13.65 4.62 3.21
N PRO A 208 -14.33 5.66 3.73
CA PRO A 208 -15.50 5.49 4.60
C PRO A 208 -16.58 4.58 4.00
N ARG A 209 -16.81 4.65 2.68
CA ARG A 209 -17.74 3.75 1.99
C ARG A 209 -17.33 2.28 2.11
N ALA A 210 -16.05 1.97 2.02
CA ALA A 210 -15.56 0.60 2.18
C ALA A 210 -15.84 0.08 3.60
N ALA A 211 -15.62 0.90 4.62
CA ALA A 211 -15.94 0.56 6.00
C ALA A 211 -17.44 0.31 6.21
N LEU A 212 -18.30 1.13 5.62
CA LEU A 212 -19.75 0.97 5.67
C LEU A 212 -20.27 -0.30 4.98
N THR A 213 -19.56 -0.80 3.97
CA THR A 213 -19.94 -1.99 3.17
C THR A 213 -18.92 -3.12 3.30
N ALA A 214 -18.23 -3.19 4.44
CA ALA A 214 -17.16 -4.15 4.69
C ALA A 214 -17.62 -5.62 4.66
N ASP A 215 -18.88 -5.89 5.02
CA ASP A 215 -19.52 -7.19 4.85
C ASP A 215 -19.46 -7.69 3.39
N ARG A 216 -19.73 -6.81 2.44
CA ARG A 216 -19.65 -7.16 1.02
C ARG A 216 -18.22 -7.45 0.59
N ILE A 217 -17.27 -6.61 0.98
CA ILE A 217 -15.85 -6.78 0.61
C ILE A 217 -15.27 -8.04 1.24
N ALA A 218 -15.63 -8.37 2.48
CA ALA A 218 -15.19 -9.57 3.20
C ALA A 218 -15.66 -10.88 2.54
N SER A 219 -16.65 -10.84 1.65
CA SER A 219 -17.05 -12.03 0.88
C SER A 219 -15.96 -12.54 -0.07
N SER A 220 -15.00 -11.68 -0.42
CA SER A 220 -13.85 -11.99 -1.28
C SER A 220 -12.52 -11.78 -0.56
N ALA A 221 -12.31 -10.63 0.07
CA ALA A 221 -11.06 -10.29 0.75
C ALA A 221 -10.74 -11.24 1.91
N GLU A 222 -9.48 -11.66 2.00
CA GLU A 222 -8.98 -12.59 3.02
C GLU A 222 -8.43 -11.88 4.26
N PHE A 223 -8.17 -10.58 4.16
CA PHE A 223 -7.80 -9.72 5.29
C PHE A 223 -8.17 -8.26 5.03
N PHE A 224 -8.26 -7.49 6.12
CA PHE A 224 -8.39 -6.05 6.11
C PHE A 224 -7.21 -5.38 6.82
N SER A 225 -6.71 -4.29 6.24
CA SER A 225 -5.78 -3.38 6.90
C SER A 225 -6.36 -1.97 6.89
N PHE A 226 -6.52 -1.35 8.05
CA PHE A 226 -7.06 0.00 8.13
C PHE A 226 -5.97 1.02 7.82
N GLY A 227 -6.10 1.72 6.67
CA GLY A 227 -5.28 2.86 6.27
C GLY A 227 -5.81 4.13 6.94
N THR A 228 -5.48 4.32 8.20
CA THR A 228 -6.13 5.35 9.02
C THR A 228 -5.75 6.77 8.66
N ASN A 229 -4.68 7.00 7.89
CA ASN A 229 -4.36 8.33 7.38
C ASN A 229 -5.46 8.79 6.39
N ASP A 230 -5.71 8.01 5.33
CA ASP A 230 -6.74 8.32 4.34
C ASP A 230 -8.15 8.24 4.95
N LEU A 231 -8.39 7.26 5.82
CA LEU A 231 -9.68 7.13 6.50
C LEU A 231 -9.99 8.36 7.38
N THR A 232 -8.98 8.89 8.09
CA THR A 232 -9.11 10.14 8.87
C THR A 232 -9.36 11.32 7.94
N GLN A 233 -8.55 11.47 6.88
CA GLN A 233 -8.69 12.55 5.90
C GLN A 233 -10.11 12.61 5.31
N MET A 234 -10.64 11.48 4.88
CA MET A 234 -11.96 11.43 4.25
C MET A 234 -13.12 11.54 5.25
N THR A 235 -12.92 11.10 6.50
CA THR A 235 -13.95 11.19 7.53
C THR A 235 -14.10 12.60 8.08
N PHE A 236 -12.99 13.31 8.28
CA PHE A 236 -12.99 14.72 8.69
C PHE A 236 -13.21 15.69 7.53
N GLY A 237 -12.91 15.28 6.29
CA GLY A 237 -12.83 16.20 5.17
C GLY A 237 -11.61 17.14 5.26
N TYR A 238 -10.53 16.70 5.91
CA TYR A 238 -9.28 17.45 6.06
C TYR A 238 -8.22 16.92 5.11
N SER A 239 -7.53 17.80 4.41
CA SER A 239 -6.31 17.44 3.70
C SER A 239 -5.16 17.28 4.69
N ARG A 240 -4.50 16.13 4.68
CA ARG A 240 -3.33 15.89 5.53
C ARG A 240 -2.19 16.85 5.21
N ASP A 241 -2.06 17.22 3.95
CA ASP A 241 -0.98 18.09 3.49
C ASP A 241 -1.26 19.57 3.78
N ASP A 242 -2.54 19.98 3.82
CA ASP A 242 -2.94 21.38 3.99
C ASP A 242 -3.41 21.72 5.41
N ILE A 243 -3.60 20.73 6.29
CA ILE A 243 -4.15 20.93 7.65
C ILE A 243 -3.28 21.89 8.49
N ALA A 244 -2.00 22.00 8.21
CA ALA A 244 -1.10 22.90 8.92
C ALA A 244 -1.54 24.38 8.87
N SER A 245 -2.37 24.75 7.87
CA SER A 245 -2.89 26.10 7.73
C SER A 245 -3.89 26.51 8.84
N PHE A 246 -4.61 25.56 9.44
CA PHE A 246 -5.64 25.83 10.45
C PHE A 246 -5.52 25.01 11.74
N LEU A 247 -4.84 23.86 11.73
CA LEU A 247 -4.70 22.96 12.88
C LEU A 247 -4.16 23.65 14.15
N PRO A 248 -3.10 24.49 14.07
CA PRO A 248 -2.57 25.16 15.26
C PRO A 248 -3.63 25.99 15.98
N VAL A 249 -4.46 26.73 15.22
CA VAL A 249 -5.57 27.53 15.76
C VAL A 249 -6.65 26.64 16.37
N TYR A 250 -6.94 25.49 15.78
CA TYR A 250 -7.94 24.56 16.31
C TYR A 250 -7.50 23.94 17.63
N LEU A 251 -6.22 23.63 17.76
CA LEU A 251 -5.63 23.12 19.02
C LEU A 251 -5.61 24.21 20.11
N GLU A 252 -5.17 25.43 19.78
CA GLU A 252 -5.16 26.57 20.69
C GLU A 252 -6.56 26.88 21.24
N LYS A 253 -7.55 26.92 20.36
CA LYS A 253 -8.95 27.15 20.71
C LYS A 253 -9.64 25.93 21.32
N LYS A 254 -8.95 24.80 21.43
CA LYS A 254 -9.51 23.54 21.95
C LYS A 254 -10.72 23.02 21.14
N ILE A 255 -10.82 23.38 19.87
CA ILE A 255 -11.81 22.81 18.93
C ILE A 255 -11.44 21.34 18.69
N LEU A 256 -10.17 21.05 18.46
CA LEU A 256 -9.59 19.73 18.53
C LEU A 256 -8.74 19.60 19.80
N LYS A 257 -8.81 18.46 20.47
CA LYS A 257 -7.97 18.17 21.64
C LYS A 257 -6.55 17.77 21.25
N VAL A 258 -6.42 17.08 20.14
CA VAL A 258 -5.18 16.54 19.59
C VAL A 258 -5.26 16.53 18.07
N ASP A 259 -4.11 16.42 17.42
CA ASP A 259 -4.03 16.22 15.97
C ASP A 259 -4.63 14.84 15.59
N PRO A 260 -5.71 14.81 14.78
CA PRO A 260 -6.38 13.56 14.42
C PRO A 260 -5.53 12.66 13.49
N PHE A 261 -4.45 13.16 12.90
CA PHE A 261 -3.50 12.36 12.13
C PHE A 261 -2.41 11.72 12.99
N GLN A 262 -2.21 12.20 14.23
CA GLN A 262 -1.27 11.61 15.19
C GLN A 262 -1.95 10.64 16.15
N VAL A 263 -3.13 11.01 16.65
CA VAL A 263 -3.94 10.21 17.60
C VAL A 263 -5.27 9.88 16.97
N LEU A 264 -5.61 8.60 16.94
CA LEU A 264 -6.83 8.12 16.31
C LEU A 264 -8.09 8.77 16.95
N ASP A 265 -8.90 9.39 16.13
CA ASP A 265 -10.25 9.81 16.52
C ASP A 265 -11.13 8.58 16.76
N GLN A 266 -11.24 8.19 18.02
CA GLN A 266 -12.01 7.00 18.40
C GLN A 266 -13.52 7.19 18.27
N ASN A 267 -14.01 8.45 18.22
CA ASN A 267 -15.43 8.77 18.17
C ASN A 267 -16.01 8.79 16.75
N GLY A 268 -15.22 9.16 15.75
CA GLY A 268 -15.60 9.17 14.33
C GLY A 268 -14.93 8.04 13.57
N VAL A 269 -13.62 8.20 13.29
CA VAL A 269 -12.84 7.21 12.52
C VAL A 269 -12.85 5.83 13.21
N GLY A 270 -12.74 5.80 14.53
CA GLY A 270 -12.78 4.56 15.32
C GLY A 270 -14.12 3.81 15.20
N GLN A 271 -15.24 4.50 15.02
CA GLN A 271 -16.52 3.83 14.74
C GLN A 271 -16.48 3.09 13.41
N LEU A 272 -15.87 3.69 12.37
CA LEU A 272 -15.73 3.04 11.07
C LEU A 272 -14.82 1.80 11.16
N VAL A 273 -13.73 1.88 11.92
CA VAL A 273 -12.82 0.73 12.16
C VAL A 273 -13.57 -0.40 12.87
N ARG A 274 -14.31 -0.11 13.94
CA ARG A 274 -15.10 -1.10 14.67
C ARG A 274 -16.17 -1.72 13.77
N MET A 275 -16.97 -0.90 13.12
CA MET A 275 -18.05 -1.34 12.23
C MET A 275 -17.52 -2.25 11.11
N ALA A 276 -16.42 -1.87 10.46
CA ALA A 276 -15.83 -2.66 9.39
C ALA A 276 -15.30 -4.01 9.90
N THR A 277 -14.70 -4.04 11.09
CA THR A 277 -14.22 -5.27 11.72
C THR A 277 -15.38 -6.21 12.05
N GLU A 278 -16.44 -5.70 12.68
CA GLU A 278 -17.64 -6.46 13.04
C GLU A 278 -18.36 -7.01 11.80
N LYS A 279 -18.62 -6.15 10.81
CA LYS A 279 -19.26 -6.54 9.54
C LYS A 279 -18.43 -7.54 8.75
N GLY A 280 -17.11 -7.34 8.68
CA GLY A 280 -16.22 -8.24 7.98
C GLY A 280 -16.22 -9.63 8.61
N ARG A 281 -16.11 -9.72 9.95
CA ARG A 281 -16.13 -10.98 10.69
C ARG A 281 -17.49 -11.66 10.76
N ALA A 282 -18.58 -10.93 10.57
CA ALA A 282 -19.89 -11.55 10.42
C ALA A 282 -19.98 -12.41 9.15
N ILE A 283 -19.21 -12.08 8.11
CA ILE A 283 -19.14 -12.86 6.85
C ILE A 283 -17.99 -13.88 6.88
N ARG A 284 -16.82 -13.47 7.39
CA ARG A 284 -15.60 -14.28 7.52
C ARG A 284 -15.12 -14.24 8.97
N PRO A 285 -15.51 -15.20 9.82
CA PRO A 285 -15.19 -15.17 11.27
C PRO A 285 -13.70 -15.09 11.59
N ASP A 286 -12.85 -15.66 10.73
CA ASP A 286 -11.39 -15.69 10.82
C ASP A 286 -10.71 -14.53 10.09
N LEU A 287 -11.47 -13.50 9.65
CA LEU A 287 -10.93 -12.35 8.93
C LEU A 287 -9.83 -11.66 9.76
N LYS A 288 -8.61 -11.70 9.24
CA LYS A 288 -7.48 -10.98 9.81
C LYS A 288 -7.69 -9.48 9.60
N CYS A 289 -7.69 -8.71 10.68
CA CYS A 289 -7.82 -7.27 10.65
C CYS A 289 -6.64 -6.60 11.35
N GLY A 290 -6.07 -5.56 10.75
CA GLY A 290 -4.99 -4.79 11.35
C GLY A 290 -5.05 -3.32 10.96
N ILE A 291 -4.12 -2.53 11.49
CA ILE A 291 -3.97 -1.10 11.22
C ILE A 291 -2.55 -0.81 10.75
N CYS A 292 -2.38 0.09 9.80
CA CYS A 292 -1.06 0.42 9.25
C CYS A 292 -0.77 1.91 9.09
N GLY A 293 -1.71 2.80 9.44
CA GLY A 293 -1.50 4.24 9.48
C GLY A 293 -0.58 4.68 10.62
N GLU A 294 -0.33 5.98 10.72
CA GLU A 294 0.52 6.58 11.77
C GLU A 294 0.06 6.21 13.18
N HIS A 295 -1.22 5.99 13.36
CA HIS A 295 -1.85 5.58 14.62
C HIS A 295 -1.38 4.23 15.15
N GLY A 296 -0.82 3.35 14.29
CA GLY A 296 -0.33 2.03 14.70
C GLY A 296 0.83 2.04 15.71
N GLY A 297 1.51 3.18 15.85
CA GLY A 297 2.58 3.38 16.83
C GLY A 297 2.20 4.28 18.01
N GLU A 298 0.95 4.77 18.09
CA GLU A 298 0.51 5.67 19.14
C GLU A 298 -0.23 4.88 20.25
N PRO A 299 0.18 5.00 21.54
CA PRO A 299 -0.29 4.11 22.61
C PRO A 299 -1.80 4.05 22.81
N SER A 300 -2.51 5.18 22.76
CA SER A 300 -3.96 5.19 22.98
C SER A 300 -4.72 4.56 21.82
N SER A 301 -4.20 4.74 20.61
CA SER A 301 -4.69 4.13 19.38
C SER A 301 -4.46 2.62 19.37
N VAL A 302 -3.28 2.15 19.83
CA VAL A 302 -2.98 0.71 20.00
C VAL A 302 -3.95 0.07 20.98
N LYS A 303 -4.20 0.70 22.14
CA LYS A 303 -5.20 0.22 23.11
C LYS A 303 -6.62 0.18 22.53
N PHE A 304 -6.97 1.13 21.69
CA PHE A 304 -8.24 1.10 20.96
C PHE A 304 -8.31 -0.10 20.01
N CYS A 305 -7.26 -0.34 19.22
CA CYS A 305 -7.18 -1.49 18.30
C CYS A 305 -7.34 -2.82 19.05
N HIS A 306 -6.71 -2.96 20.23
CA HIS A 306 -6.90 -4.10 21.10
C HIS A 306 -8.36 -4.30 21.53
N ARG A 307 -9.03 -3.22 22.01
CA ARG A 307 -10.45 -3.28 22.42
C ARG A 307 -11.40 -3.63 21.27
N VAL A 308 -11.08 -3.24 20.05
CA VAL A 308 -11.85 -3.61 18.84
C VAL A 308 -11.54 -5.04 18.39
N GLY A 309 -10.48 -5.64 18.92
CA GLY A 309 -10.06 -7.01 18.61
C GLY A 309 -9.28 -7.12 17.30
N LEU A 310 -8.52 -6.10 16.91
CA LEU A 310 -7.63 -6.22 15.76
C LEU A 310 -6.53 -7.25 16.05
N ASN A 311 -6.08 -7.94 15.00
CA ASN A 311 -5.06 -8.99 15.11
C ASN A 311 -3.64 -8.42 15.20
N TYR A 312 -3.40 -7.23 14.62
CA TYR A 312 -2.09 -6.59 14.63
C TYR A 312 -2.20 -5.07 14.50
N VAL A 313 -1.14 -4.40 14.93
CA VAL A 313 -0.83 -3.00 14.58
C VAL A 313 0.49 -2.97 13.82
N SER A 314 0.60 -2.10 12.81
CA SER A 314 1.81 -1.91 12.04
C SER A 314 2.28 -0.47 12.18
N CYS A 315 3.54 -0.28 12.56
CA CYS A 315 4.15 1.02 12.78
C CYS A 315 5.59 1.03 12.25
N SER A 316 6.21 2.21 12.20
CA SER A 316 7.63 2.30 11.84
C SER A 316 8.50 1.44 12.78
N PRO A 317 9.66 0.92 12.32
CA PRO A 317 10.50 0.01 13.12
C PRO A 317 10.81 0.55 14.52
N PHE A 318 11.15 1.82 14.64
CA PHE A 318 11.52 2.46 15.91
C PHE A 318 10.36 2.61 16.90
N ARG A 319 9.10 2.50 16.44
CA ARG A 319 7.92 2.52 17.30
C ARG A 319 7.46 1.14 17.77
N VAL A 320 8.06 0.07 17.27
CA VAL A 320 7.71 -1.31 17.65
C VAL A 320 7.79 -1.55 19.17
N PRO A 321 8.85 -1.13 19.89
CA PRO A 321 8.92 -1.32 21.35
C PRO A 321 7.77 -0.61 22.09
N ILE A 322 7.41 0.61 21.68
CA ILE A 322 6.32 1.40 22.26
C ILE A 322 4.97 0.73 21.99
N ALA A 323 4.73 0.28 20.76
CA ALA A 323 3.50 -0.40 20.37
C ALA A 323 3.32 -1.72 21.13
N ARG A 324 4.41 -2.49 21.30
CA ARG A 324 4.39 -3.74 22.08
C ARG A 324 4.06 -3.49 23.55
N LEU A 325 4.67 -2.46 24.15
CA LEU A 325 4.36 -2.10 25.54
C LEU A 325 2.91 -1.62 25.71
N ALA A 326 2.38 -0.88 24.72
CA ALA A 326 1.00 -0.40 24.76
C ALA A 326 -0.03 -1.52 24.56
N ALA A 327 0.36 -2.61 23.89
CA ALA A 327 -0.49 -3.77 23.63
C ALA A 327 -0.48 -4.79 24.79
N ALA A 328 0.56 -4.79 25.62
CA ALA A 328 0.69 -5.63 26.83
C ALA A 328 -0.16 -5.09 27.99
#